data_55b2eb856e561e67b3265801814fd75d
#
_entry.id   55b2eb856e561e67b3265801814fd75d
#
_cell.length_a   1.000
_cell.length_b   1.000
_cell.length_c   1.000
_cell.angle_alpha   90.00
_cell.angle_beta   90.00
_cell.angle_gamma   90.00
#
_symmetry.space_group_name_H-M   'P 1'
#
loop_
_entity.id
_entity.type
_entity.pdbx_description
1 polymer ?
#
loop_
_entity_poly.entity_id
_entity_poly.type
_entity_poly.pdbx_seq_one_letter_code
_entity_poly.pdbx_strand_id
1 'polypeptide(L)'
;MTTQARQSTELRQAEIIATMLHLAAERNPADITTTDIAKAMRVTQGALFRHFATKEAIRLAVVEWIEAQLLGALLAARQAAPDALAALRAMFLAHV
;
A
#
# COMPACT_ATOMS: atom_id res chain seq x y z
N MET A 1 9.42 3.19 25.20
CA MET A 1 8.80 4.36 24.58
C MET A 1 9.05 4.46 23.10
N THR A 2 10.28 4.19 22.65
CA THR A 2 10.61 4.19 21.23
C THR A 2 9.78 3.20 20.42
N THR A 3 9.48 2.03 20.98
CA THR A 3 8.67 1.00 20.30
C THR A 3 7.26 1.50 20.02
N GLN A 4 6.64 2.18 20.98
CA GLN A 4 5.29 2.68 20.83
C GLN A 4 5.21 3.83 19.80
N ALA A 5 6.19 4.74 19.82
CA ALA A 5 6.28 5.82 18.84
C ALA A 5 6.51 5.26 17.44
N ARG A 6 7.32 4.21 17.30
CA ARG A 6 7.57 3.54 16.04
C ARG A 6 6.30 2.90 15.50
N GLN A 7 5.53 2.22 16.35
CA GLN A 7 4.25 1.61 15.95
C GLN A 7 3.26 2.67 15.48
N SER A 8 3.18 3.81 16.17
CA SER A 8 2.31 4.92 15.77
C SER A 8 2.69 5.46 14.40
N THR A 9 3.99 5.60 14.13
CA THR A 9 4.48 6.07 12.85
C THR A 9 4.17 5.07 11.75
N GLU A 10 4.42 3.79 12.00
CA GLU A 10 4.13 2.73 11.03
C GLU A 10 2.64 2.62 10.73
N LEU A 11 1.80 2.73 11.76
CA LEU A 11 0.35 2.70 11.58
C LEU A 11 -0.12 3.91 10.76
N ARG A 12 0.41 5.09 11.05
CA ARG A 12 0.05 6.29 10.31
C ARG A 12 0.48 6.20 8.85
N GLN A 13 1.67 5.70 8.59
CA GLN A 13 2.15 5.48 7.23
C GLN A 13 1.27 4.47 6.49
N ALA A 14 0.86 3.40 7.17
CA ALA A 14 -0.05 2.41 6.59
C ALA A 14 -1.40 3.02 6.25
N GLU A 15 -1.93 3.93 7.09
CA GLU A 15 -3.17 4.63 6.82
C GLU A 15 -3.05 5.54 5.58
N ILE A 16 -1.91 6.20 5.42
CA ILE A 16 -1.66 7.07 4.26
C ILE A 16 -1.64 6.22 2.98
N ILE A 17 -0.94 5.09 3.02
CA ILE A 17 -0.88 4.17 1.88
C ILE A 17 -2.29 3.65 1.53
N ALA A 18 -3.05 3.23 2.54
CA ALA A 18 -4.41 2.72 2.34
C ALA A 18 -5.32 3.80 1.75
N THR A 19 -5.19 5.04 2.23
CA THR A 19 -5.97 6.18 1.72
C THR A 19 -5.64 6.44 0.25
N MET A 20 -4.35 6.45 -0.09
CA MET A 20 -3.92 6.64 -1.48
C MET A 20 -4.47 5.54 -2.39
N LEU A 21 -4.42 4.28 -1.94
CA LEU A 21 -4.96 3.16 -2.69
C LEU A 21 -6.47 3.29 -2.89
N HIS A 22 -7.18 3.71 -1.85
CA HIS A 22 -8.61 3.91 -1.91
C HIS A 22 -8.99 4.99 -2.94
N LEU A 23 -8.29 6.12 -2.90
CA LEU A 23 -8.50 7.21 -3.84
C LEU A 23 -8.15 6.78 -5.28
N ALA A 24 -7.09 6.01 -5.43
CA ALA A 24 -6.64 5.51 -6.74
C ALA A 24 -7.64 4.54 -7.37
N ALA A 25 -8.48 3.89 -6.57
CA ALA A 25 -9.53 3.03 -7.08
C ALA A 25 -10.67 3.82 -7.73
N GLU A 26 -10.81 5.10 -7.36
CA GLU A 26 -11.91 5.95 -7.82
C GLU A 26 -11.49 6.96 -8.89
N ARG A 27 -10.21 7.26 -8.99
CA ARG A 27 -9.72 8.25 -9.95
C ARG A 27 -8.27 7.96 -10.31
N ASN A 28 -7.80 8.62 -11.36
CA ASN A 28 -6.43 8.46 -11.85
C ASN A 28 -5.44 8.88 -10.76
N PRO A 29 -4.48 8.00 -10.39
CA PRO A 29 -3.46 8.35 -9.39
C PRO A 29 -2.71 9.64 -9.69
N ALA A 30 -2.52 9.98 -10.96
CA ALA A 30 -1.83 11.22 -11.35
C ALA A 30 -2.60 12.47 -10.91
N ASP A 31 -3.92 12.37 -10.75
CA ASP A 31 -4.78 13.49 -10.37
C ASP A 31 -4.98 13.61 -8.86
N ILE A 32 -4.49 12.66 -8.10
CA ILE A 32 -4.61 12.68 -6.64
C ILE A 32 -3.53 13.61 -6.08
N THR A 33 -3.94 14.58 -5.26
CA THR A 33 -3.03 15.53 -4.63
C THR A 33 -2.83 15.19 -3.15
N THR A 34 -1.77 15.75 -2.55
CA THR A 34 -1.56 15.62 -1.11
C THR A 34 -2.70 16.26 -0.33
N THR A 35 -3.33 17.31 -0.86
CA THR A 35 -4.52 17.92 -0.28
C THR A 35 -5.66 16.91 -0.22
N ASP A 36 -5.87 16.16 -1.30
CA ASP A 36 -6.92 15.13 -1.35
C ASP A 36 -6.69 14.05 -0.28
N ILE A 37 -5.45 13.62 -0.14
CA ILE A 37 -5.08 12.59 0.85
C ILE A 37 -5.32 13.12 2.26
N ALA A 38 -4.83 14.32 2.55
CA ALA A 38 -5.00 14.94 3.87
C ALA A 38 -6.47 15.12 4.23
N LYS A 39 -7.30 15.56 3.28
CA LYS A 39 -8.74 15.70 3.46
C LYS A 39 -9.41 14.37 3.78
N ALA A 40 -9.08 13.33 3.01
CA ALA A 40 -9.66 12.01 3.20
C ALA A 40 -9.32 11.44 4.57
N MET A 41 -8.12 11.74 5.07
CA MET A 41 -7.67 11.29 6.38
C MET A 41 -8.11 12.22 7.53
N ARG A 42 -8.65 13.39 7.20
CA ARG A 42 -9.03 14.42 8.18
C ARG A 42 -7.82 14.90 8.99
N VAL A 43 -6.70 15.08 8.32
CA VAL A 43 -5.47 15.62 8.93
C VAL A 43 -5.00 16.83 8.13
N THR A 44 -4.08 17.60 8.71
CA THR A 44 -3.46 18.71 8.01
C THR A 44 -2.41 18.21 7.04
N GLN A 45 -2.08 19.03 6.03
CA GLN A 45 -0.97 18.70 5.14
C GLN A 45 0.35 18.61 5.90
N GLY A 46 0.52 19.45 6.92
CA GLY A 46 1.71 19.40 7.77
C GLY A 46 1.88 18.05 8.45
N ALA A 47 0.77 17.49 8.95
CA ALA A 47 0.79 16.18 9.57
C ALA A 47 1.15 15.08 8.54
N LEU A 48 0.62 15.21 7.32
CA LEU A 48 0.94 14.28 6.25
C LEU A 48 2.44 14.33 5.90
N PHE A 49 2.98 15.55 5.74
CA PHE A 49 4.38 15.76 5.35
C PHE A 49 5.38 15.34 6.44
N ARG A 50 4.93 15.14 7.67
CA ARG A 50 5.80 14.56 8.71
C ARG A 50 6.18 13.12 8.40
N HIS A 51 5.34 12.42 7.64
CA HIS A 51 5.57 11.02 7.31
C HIS A 51 6.15 10.85 5.91
N PHE A 52 5.68 11.66 4.96
CA PHE A 52 6.14 11.61 3.58
C PHE A 52 6.34 13.04 3.07
N ALA A 53 7.59 13.37 2.77
CA ALA A 53 7.96 14.74 2.40
C ALA A 53 7.31 15.22 1.10
N THR A 54 6.98 14.30 0.19
CA THR A 54 6.43 14.63 -1.13
C THR A 54 5.41 13.59 -1.55
N LYS A 55 4.60 13.95 -2.56
CA LYS A 55 3.67 13.01 -3.19
C LYS A 55 4.42 11.82 -3.80
N GLU A 56 5.59 12.07 -4.37
CA GLU A 56 6.42 11.02 -4.95
C GLU A 56 6.87 10.00 -3.90
N ALA A 57 7.19 10.48 -2.68
CA ALA A 57 7.53 9.59 -1.58
C ALA A 57 6.34 8.69 -1.21
N ILE A 58 5.13 9.22 -1.25
CA ILE A 58 3.92 8.44 -0.98
C ILE A 58 3.71 7.40 -2.09
N ARG A 59 3.88 7.79 -3.34
CA ARG A 59 3.74 6.86 -4.48
C ARG A 59 4.73 5.72 -4.38
N LEU A 60 5.98 6.03 -4.06
CA LEU A 60 7.02 5.02 -3.89
C LEU A 60 6.66 4.05 -2.76
N ALA A 61 6.18 4.58 -1.63
CA ALA A 61 5.77 3.75 -0.50
C ALA A 61 4.62 2.82 -0.88
N VAL A 62 3.67 3.29 -1.69
CA VAL A 62 2.56 2.48 -2.18
C VAL A 62 3.08 1.34 -3.07
N VAL A 63 3.98 1.65 -3.99
CA VAL A 63 4.58 0.65 -4.88
C VAL A 63 5.34 -0.40 -4.06
N GLU A 64 6.15 0.03 -3.12
CA GLU A 64 6.90 -0.87 -2.25
C GLU A 64 5.97 -1.77 -1.43
N TRP A 65 4.87 -1.22 -0.95
CA TRP A 65 3.88 -1.98 -0.21
C TRP A 65 3.24 -3.06 -1.10
N ILE A 66 2.85 -2.70 -2.32
CA ILE A 66 2.27 -3.65 -3.29
C ILE A 66 3.28 -4.75 -3.61
N GLU A 67 4.52 -4.39 -3.87
CA GLU A 67 5.59 -5.35 -4.15
C GLU A 67 5.78 -6.32 -2.99
N ALA A 68 5.78 -5.81 -1.76
CA ALA A 68 5.93 -6.64 -0.57
C ALA A 68 4.76 -7.62 -0.41
N GLN A 69 3.53 -7.16 -0.68
CA GLN A 69 2.35 -8.03 -0.63
C GLN A 69 2.42 -9.12 -1.69
N LEU A 70 2.81 -8.75 -2.90
CA LEU A 70 2.94 -9.71 -4.00
C LEU A 70 4.03 -10.73 -3.71
N LEU A 71 5.20 -10.27 -3.24
CA LEU A 71 6.30 -11.18 -2.89
C LEU A 71 5.88 -12.13 -1.78
N GLY A 72 5.21 -11.59 -0.73
CA GLY A 72 4.71 -12.42 0.37
C GLY A 72 3.74 -13.49 -0.11
N ALA A 73 2.83 -13.13 -1.02
CA ALA A 73 1.87 -14.08 -1.59
C ALA A 73 2.58 -15.16 -2.41
N LEU A 74 3.59 -14.77 -3.20
CA LEU A 74 4.37 -15.72 -4.00
C LEU A 74 5.16 -16.69 -3.12
N LEU A 75 5.78 -16.17 -2.05
CA LEU A 75 6.55 -17.01 -1.13
C LEU A 75 5.63 -17.95 -0.38
N ALA A 76 4.46 -17.48 0.06
CA ALA A 76 3.50 -18.34 0.74
C ALA A 76 2.99 -19.43 -0.20
N ALA A 77 2.71 -19.11 -1.47
CA ALA A 77 2.29 -20.09 -2.46
C ALA A 77 3.37 -21.11 -2.74
N ARG A 78 4.64 -20.68 -2.76
CA ARG A 78 5.78 -21.57 -2.97
C ARG A 78 5.97 -22.56 -1.83
N GLN A 79 5.72 -22.10 -0.58
CA GLN A 79 5.84 -22.94 0.60
C GLN A 79 4.66 -23.88 0.78
N ALA A 80 3.52 -23.55 0.16
CA ALA A 80 2.35 -24.41 0.15
C ALA A 80 2.64 -25.65 -0.69
N ALA A 81 1.76 -26.66 -0.62
CA ALA A 81 1.90 -27.87 -1.43
C ALA A 81 1.95 -27.49 -2.91
N PRO A 82 2.68 -28.29 -3.73
CA PRO A 82 2.75 -28.04 -5.18
C PRO A 82 1.39 -27.87 -5.85
N ASP A 83 0.35 -28.49 -5.27
CA ASP A 83 -1.01 -28.38 -5.78
C ASP A 83 -1.55 -26.95 -5.71
N ALA A 84 -1.14 -26.19 -4.68
CA ALA A 84 -1.57 -24.80 -4.55
C ALA A 84 -1.01 -23.92 -5.66
N LEU A 85 0.25 -24.15 -6.06
CA LEU A 85 0.84 -23.44 -7.19
C LEU A 85 0.17 -23.82 -8.51
N ALA A 86 -0.13 -25.10 -8.68
CA ALA A 86 -0.83 -25.59 -9.86
C ALA A 86 -2.23 -24.97 -9.95
N ALA A 87 -2.93 -24.87 -8.82
CA ALA A 87 -4.26 -24.27 -8.76
C ALA A 87 -4.21 -22.77 -9.11
N LEU A 88 -3.23 -22.04 -8.58
CA LEU A 88 -3.06 -20.62 -8.91
C LEU A 88 -2.77 -20.42 -10.39
N ARG A 89 -1.91 -21.24 -10.94
CA ARG A 89 -1.56 -21.21 -12.36
C ARG A 89 -2.78 -21.47 -13.23
N ALA A 90 -3.56 -22.47 -12.85
CA ALA A 90 -4.77 -22.84 -13.58
C ALA A 90 -5.79 -21.68 -13.54
N MET A 91 -5.99 -21.07 -12.38
CA MET A 91 -6.87 -19.90 -12.23
C MET A 91 -6.42 -18.74 -13.10
N PHE A 92 -5.13 -18.47 -13.10
CA PHE A 92 -4.56 -17.38 -13.90
C PHE A 92 -4.78 -17.64 -15.40
N LEU A 93 -4.47 -18.84 -15.85
CA LEU A 93 -4.63 -19.22 -17.26
C LEU A 93 -6.09 -19.21 -17.70
N ALA A 94 -7.00 -19.55 -16.80
CA ALA A 94 -8.43 -19.56 -17.11
C ALA A 94 -8.98 -18.15 -17.36
N HIS A 95 -8.33 -17.12 -16.81
CA HIS A 95 -8.80 -15.74 -16.90
C HIS A 95 -7.97 -14.87 -17.85
N VAL A 96 -7.07 -15.46 -18.60
CA VAL A 96 -6.26 -14.76 -19.62
C VAL A 96 -6.83 -14.95 -21.07
#